data_11a0995bc2e8f6542a72742212a16d0c
#
_entry.id   11a0995bc2e8f6542a72742212a16d0c
#
_cell.length_a   1.000
_cell.length_b   1.000
_cell.length_c   1.000
_cell.angle_alpha   90.00
_cell.angle_beta   90.00
_cell.angle_gamma   90.00
#
_symmetry.space_group_name_H-M   'P 1'
#
loop_
_entity.id
_entity.type
_entity.pdbx_description
1 polymer ?
#
loop_
_entity_poly.entity_id
_entity_poly.type
_entity_poly.pdbx_seq_one_letter_code
_entity_poly.pdbx_strand_id
1 'polypeptide(L)'
;KIVREMLEAHLVQELEIKEAGSRGRPAVGLVVETEAWHYLSIRISRGEIFLALRDLSSKLVVEDCLDMPLVSETPLLDRVITQVDQFFIRHQQKLERLTSIAITLPGIIDTENGIVHRMPFYEDVKEMPLGEALENHTGVPVYIQHDISAWTMAEALFGASRGARD
;
A
#
# COMPACT_ATOMS: atom_id res chain seq x y z
N LYS A 1 -6.65 -6.94 -29.77
CA LYS A 1 -6.89 -7.93 -28.72
C LYS A 1 -6.33 -7.45 -27.39
N ILE A 2 -5.01 -7.21 -27.26
CA ILE A 2 -4.35 -6.79 -26.01
C ILE A 2 -4.97 -5.51 -25.42
N VAL A 3 -5.13 -4.44 -26.21
CA VAL A 3 -5.71 -3.18 -25.74
C VAL A 3 -7.10 -3.37 -25.16
N ARG A 4 -7.93 -4.19 -25.79
CA ARG A 4 -9.27 -4.49 -25.30
C ARG A 4 -9.23 -5.23 -23.97
N GLU A 5 -8.34 -6.19 -23.81
CA GLU A 5 -8.14 -6.90 -22.54
C GLU A 5 -7.67 -5.95 -21.43
N MET A 6 -6.82 -4.97 -21.73
CA MET A 6 -6.37 -3.95 -20.79
C MET A 6 -7.50 -2.99 -20.38
N LEU A 7 -8.36 -2.60 -21.32
CA LEU A 7 -9.55 -1.77 -21.04
C LEU A 7 -10.57 -2.53 -20.19
N GLU A 8 -10.85 -3.80 -20.52
CA GLU A 8 -11.75 -4.66 -19.76
C GLU A 8 -11.23 -4.94 -18.32
N ALA A 9 -9.89 -5.00 -18.16
CA ALA A 9 -9.24 -5.15 -16.87
C ALA A 9 -9.08 -3.82 -16.11
N HIS A 10 -9.51 -2.69 -16.63
CA HIS A 10 -9.32 -1.35 -16.06
C HIS A 10 -7.85 -0.99 -15.78
N LEU A 11 -6.94 -1.47 -16.60
CA LEU A 11 -5.53 -1.09 -16.53
C LEU A 11 -5.26 0.22 -17.27
N VAL A 12 -6.04 0.45 -18.34
CA VAL A 12 -5.97 1.66 -19.15
C VAL A 12 -7.37 2.18 -19.44
N GLN A 13 -7.47 3.46 -19.73
CA GLN A 13 -8.68 4.11 -20.24
C GLN A 13 -8.39 4.89 -21.52
N GLU A 14 -9.39 5.07 -22.35
CA GLU A 14 -9.30 5.88 -23.55
C GLU A 14 -9.41 7.36 -23.21
N LEU A 15 -8.52 8.17 -23.78
CA LEU A 15 -8.55 9.63 -23.68
C LEU A 15 -8.65 10.23 -25.07
N GLU A 16 -9.66 11.06 -25.32
CA GLU A 16 -9.74 11.83 -26.56
C GLU A 16 -8.67 12.92 -26.59
N ILE A 17 -7.73 12.81 -27.50
CA ILE A 17 -6.72 13.84 -27.76
C ILE A 17 -7.30 14.83 -28.76
N LYS A 18 -7.69 16.02 -28.28
CA LYS A 18 -8.06 17.13 -29.16
C LYS A 18 -6.80 17.85 -29.67
N GLU A 19 -6.34 17.46 -30.84
CA GLU A 19 -5.35 18.26 -31.56
C GLU A 19 -6.05 19.47 -32.21
N ALA A 20 -5.63 20.66 -31.83
CA ALA A 20 -6.12 21.89 -32.44
C ALA A 20 -5.66 21.95 -33.90
N GLY A 21 -6.59 21.77 -34.85
CA GLY A 21 -6.34 22.00 -36.28
C GLY A 21 -6.25 20.75 -37.17
N SER A 22 -6.40 19.53 -36.67
CA SER A 22 -6.39 18.35 -37.53
C SER A 22 -7.78 18.10 -38.15
N ARG A 23 -7.83 17.99 -39.49
CA ARG A 23 -8.99 17.44 -40.22
C ARG A 23 -8.90 15.91 -40.18
N GLY A 24 -9.73 15.26 -39.39
CA GLY A 24 -9.79 13.82 -39.32
C GLY A 24 -10.49 13.33 -38.04
N ARG A 25 -10.60 12.00 -37.88
CA ARG A 25 -11.11 11.40 -36.63
C ARG A 25 -10.13 11.75 -35.50
N PRO A 26 -10.63 12.25 -34.33
CA PRO A 26 -9.76 12.51 -33.20
C PRO A 26 -8.89 11.31 -32.85
N ALA A 27 -7.62 11.55 -32.55
CA ALA A 27 -6.73 10.50 -32.06
C ALA A 27 -7.21 10.05 -30.67
N VAL A 28 -7.34 8.75 -30.48
CA VAL A 28 -7.65 8.18 -29.17
C VAL A 28 -6.33 7.77 -28.53
N GLY A 29 -5.97 8.39 -27.41
CA GLY A 29 -4.83 8.01 -26.59
C GLY A 29 -5.24 6.98 -25.53
N LEU A 30 -4.27 6.19 -25.08
CA LEU A 30 -4.43 5.30 -23.93
C LEU A 30 -3.65 5.89 -22.77
N VAL A 31 -4.29 5.97 -21.60
CA VAL A 31 -3.66 6.37 -20.34
C VAL A 31 -3.92 5.30 -19.29
N VAL A 32 -3.04 5.19 -18.30
CA VAL A 32 -3.23 4.26 -17.18
C VAL A 32 -4.46 4.70 -16.38
N GLU A 33 -5.36 3.77 -16.07
CA GLU A 33 -6.52 4.01 -15.22
C GLU A 33 -6.12 3.90 -13.75
N THR A 34 -5.53 4.96 -13.22
CA THR A 34 -4.91 4.97 -11.89
C THR A 34 -5.91 4.83 -10.74
N GLU A 35 -7.15 5.27 -10.92
CA GLU A 35 -8.17 5.26 -9.88
C GLU A 35 -8.89 3.92 -9.71
N ALA A 36 -8.71 2.98 -10.66
CA ALA A 36 -9.41 1.70 -10.64
C ALA A 36 -8.81 0.68 -9.68
N TRP A 37 -7.51 0.76 -9.43
CA TRP A 37 -6.77 -0.19 -8.63
C TRP A 37 -6.17 0.48 -7.39
N HIS A 38 -6.12 -0.27 -6.29
CA HIS A 38 -5.71 0.26 -4.98
C HIS A 38 -4.64 -0.61 -4.34
N TYR A 39 -3.89 -0.01 -3.42
CA TYR A 39 -3.05 -0.70 -2.48
C TYR A 39 -3.31 -0.18 -1.06
N LEU A 40 -3.18 -1.06 -0.07
CA LEU A 40 -3.27 -0.70 1.35
C LEU A 40 -1.88 -0.41 1.88
N SER A 41 -1.67 0.79 2.38
CA SER A 41 -0.46 1.20 3.09
C SER A 41 -0.73 1.11 4.59
N ILE A 42 0.09 0.35 5.33
CA ILE A 42 0.02 0.22 6.78
C ILE A 42 1.30 0.78 7.37
N ARG A 43 1.19 1.64 8.36
CA ARG A 43 2.32 2.09 9.17
C ARG A 43 2.06 1.74 10.63
N ILE A 44 2.95 0.93 11.21
CA ILE A 44 2.91 0.61 12.65
C ILE A 44 3.98 1.45 13.32
N SER A 45 3.57 2.24 14.30
CA SER A 45 4.47 3.10 15.07
C SER A 45 4.25 2.92 16.58
N ARG A 46 4.86 3.76 17.39
CA ARG A 46 4.73 3.67 18.83
C ARG A 46 3.30 4.01 19.29
N GLY A 47 2.53 3.00 19.65
CA GLY A 47 1.19 3.15 20.19
C GLY A 47 0.09 3.40 19.15
N GLU A 48 0.40 3.34 17.85
CA GLU A 48 -0.55 3.66 16.78
C GLU A 48 -0.34 2.77 15.56
N ILE A 49 -1.43 2.52 14.83
CA ILE A 49 -1.44 1.93 13.51
C ILE A 49 -2.21 2.84 12.55
N PHE A 50 -1.61 3.11 11.40
CA PHE A 50 -2.22 3.87 10.31
C PHE A 50 -2.49 2.93 9.15
N LEU A 51 -3.71 2.93 8.65
CA LEU A 51 -4.12 2.18 7.47
C LEU A 51 -4.64 3.18 6.45
N ALA A 52 -4.05 3.20 5.27
CA ALA A 52 -4.43 4.14 4.21
C ALA A 52 -4.57 3.40 2.89
N LEU A 53 -5.78 3.42 2.32
CA LEU A 53 -6.05 2.94 0.97
C LEU A 53 -5.66 4.04 -0.02
N ARG A 54 -4.86 3.70 -1.00
CA ARG A 54 -4.40 4.62 -2.06
C ARG A 54 -4.61 4.01 -3.43
N ASP A 55 -4.86 4.86 -4.41
CA ASP A 55 -4.88 4.47 -5.81
C ASP A 55 -3.46 4.35 -6.40
N LEU A 56 -3.32 3.93 -7.66
CA LEU A 56 -2.02 3.79 -8.31
C LEU A 56 -1.30 5.13 -8.58
N SER A 57 -2.00 6.25 -8.47
CA SER A 57 -1.37 7.59 -8.47
C SER A 57 -0.87 8.02 -7.09
N SER A 58 -1.03 7.16 -6.07
CA SER A 58 -0.77 7.43 -4.65
C SER A 58 -1.72 8.43 -4.00
N LYS A 59 -2.83 8.77 -4.65
CA LYS A 59 -3.88 9.60 -4.06
C LYS A 59 -4.58 8.84 -2.93
N LEU A 60 -4.76 9.51 -1.81
CA LEU A 60 -5.46 8.96 -0.66
C LEU A 60 -6.95 8.78 -0.97
N VAL A 61 -7.46 7.58 -0.77
CA VAL A 61 -8.89 7.24 -0.93
C VAL A 61 -9.61 7.27 0.42
N VAL A 62 -9.02 6.63 1.43
CA VAL A 62 -9.51 6.60 2.81
C VAL A 62 -8.37 6.23 3.75
N GLU A 63 -8.42 6.73 4.98
CA GLU A 63 -7.46 6.37 6.01
C GLU A 63 -8.13 6.22 7.38
N ASP A 64 -7.54 5.36 8.20
CA ASP A 64 -7.83 5.20 9.62
C ASP A 64 -6.53 5.33 10.42
N CYS A 65 -6.60 6.03 11.54
CA CYS A 65 -5.54 6.08 12.56
C CYS A 65 -6.12 5.53 13.85
N LEU A 66 -5.53 4.46 14.37
CA LEU A 66 -6.08 3.73 15.51
C LEU A 66 -5.01 3.51 16.58
N ASP A 67 -5.45 3.48 17.83
CA ASP A 67 -4.57 3.15 18.95
C ASP A 67 -4.09 1.70 18.87
N MET A 68 -2.80 1.50 19.13
CA MET A 68 -2.15 0.20 19.22
C MET A 68 -1.40 0.14 20.56
N PRO A 69 -2.05 -0.24 21.66
CA PRO A 69 -1.43 -0.24 22.99
C PRO A 69 -0.08 -0.98 23.01
N LEU A 70 0.91 -0.42 23.70
CA LEU A 70 2.26 -0.99 23.77
C LEU A 70 2.29 -2.29 24.58
N VAL A 71 1.41 -2.39 25.57
CA VAL A 71 1.23 -3.57 26.41
C VAL A 71 -0.17 -4.09 26.21
N SER A 72 -0.27 -5.39 25.91
CA SER A 72 -1.55 -6.08 25.69
C SER A 72 -1.37 -7.58 25.95
N GLU A 73 -2.42 -8.23 26.40
CA GLU A 73 -2.46 -9.70 26.48
C GLU A 73 -2.57 -10.37 25.11
N THR A 74 -3.09 -9.63 24.12
CA THR A 74 -3.21 -10.11 22.73
C THR A 74 -1.92 -9.78 21.97
N PRO A 75 -1.29 -10.76 21.30
CA PRO A 75 -0.10 -10.55 20.50
C PRO A 75 -0.27 -9.44 19.45
N LEU A 76 0.81 -8.72 19.13
CA LEU A 76 0.77 -7.64 18.14
C LEU A 76 0.26 -8.12 16.78
N LEU A 77 0.66 -9.32 16.35
CA LEU A 77 0.21 -9.91 15.09
C LEU A 77 -1.31 -10.00 15.00
N ASP A 78 -1.96 -10.55 16.03
CA ASP A 78 -3.41 -10.73 16.05
C ASP A 78 -4.14 -9.39 16.09
N ARG A 79 -3.56 -8.41 16.78
CA ARG A 79 -4.08 -7.05 16.79
C ARG A 79 -3.99 -6.37 15.43
N VAL A 80 -2.88 -6.54 14.72
CA VAL A 80 -2.72 -6.00 13.35
C VAL A 80 -3.74 -6.65 12.41
N ILE A 81 -3.89 -7.98 12.44
CA ILE A 81 -4.90 -8.70 11.65
C ILE A 81 -6.30 -8.16 11.96
N THR A 82 -6.64 -8.02 13.23
CA THR A 82 -7.93 -7.46 13.66
C THR A 82 -8.18 -6.06 13.11
N GLN A 83 -7.17 -5.19 13.10
CA GLN A 83 -7.32 -3.83 12.55
C GLN A 83 -7.49 -3.84 11.03
N VAL A 84 -6.79 -4.72 10.32
CA VAL A 84 -6.96 -4.92 8.88
C VAL A 84 -8.38 -5.40 8.56
N ASP A 85 -8.90 -6.38 9.29
CA ASP A 85 -10.27 -6.87 9.12
C ASP A 85 -11.31 -5.77 9.36
N GLN A 86 -11.14 -5.01 10.42
CA GLN A 86 -12.04 -3.90 10.73
C GLN A 86 -11.98 -2.80 9.66
N PHE A 87 -10.80 -2.51 9.14
CA PHE A 87 -10.63 -1.59 8.01
C PHE A 87 -11.37 -2.11 6.77
N PHE A 88 -11.23 -3.39 6.44
CA PHE A 88 -11.92 -4.02 5.31
C PHE A 88 -13.43 -3.99 5.46
N ILE A 89 -13.95 -4.27 6.66
CA ILE A 89 -15.40 -4.20 6.94
C ILE A 89 -15.92 -2.78 6.76
N ARG A 90 -15.23 -1.77 7.31
CA ARG A 90 -15.66 -0.36 7.22
C ARG A 90 -15.63 0.18 5.80
N HIS A 91 -14.68 -0.27 4.98
CA HIS A 91 -14.39 0.31 3.67
C HIS A 91 -14.58 -0.67 2.51
N GLN A 92 -15.34 -1.75 2.70
CA GLN A 92 -15.50 -2.86 1.74
C GLN A 92 -15.84 -2.41 0.32
N GLN A 93 -16.64 -1.36 0.16
CA GLN A 93 -17.04 -0.83 -1.16
C GLN A 93 -15.87 -0.23 -1.97
N LYS A 94 -14.73 0.06 -1.32
CA LYS A 94 -13.55 0.67 -1.93
C LYS A 94 -12.42 -0.33 -2.17
N LEU A 95 -12.60 -1.58 -1.77
CA LEU A 95 -11.55 -2.60 -1.76
C LEU A 95 -11.60 -3.57 -2.94
N GLU A 96 -12.54 -3.41 -3.89
CA GLU A 96 -12.80 -4.38 -4.96
C GLU A 96 -11.57 -4.75 -5.80
N ARG A 97 -10.58 -3.87 -5.88
CA ARG A 97 -9.37 -4.06 -6.69
C ARG A 97 -8.12 -3.77 -5.88
N LEU A 98 -8.00 -4.43 -4.74
CA LEU A 98 -6.80 -4.36 -3.92
C LEU A 98 -5.68 -5.20 -4.56
N THR A 99 -4.54 -4.57 -4.85
CA THR A 99 -3.39 -5.22 -5.50
C THR A 99 -2.40 -5.80 -4.50
N SER A 100 -2.18 -5.11 -3.39
CA SER A 100 -1.16 -5.45 -2.41
C SER A 100 -1.34 -4.69 -1.10
N ILE A 101 -0.61 -5.16 -0.08
CA ILE A 101 -0.46 -4.47 1.20
C ILE A 101 1.02 -4.12 1.37
N ALA A 102 1.33 -2.85 1.65
CA ALA A 102 2.66 -2.39 1.97
C ALA A 102 2.73 -1.94 3.44
N ILE A 103 3.66 -2.50 4.20
CA ILE A 103 3.78 -2.24 5.64
C ILE A 103 5.11 -1.57 5.92
N THR A 104 5.08 -0.48 6.70
CA THR A 104 6.28 0.15 7.25
C THR A 104 6.24 0.13 8.78
N LEU A 105 7.36 -0.23 9.40
CA LEU A 105 7.51 -0.29 10.84
C LEU A 105 8.97 -0.14 11.25
N PRO A 106 9.26 0.31 12.48
CA PRO A 106 10.60 0.34 13.04
C PRO A 106 11.00 -1.06 13.54
N GLY A 107 12.27 -1.36 13.52
CA GLY A 107 12.79 -2.59 14.13
C GLY A 107 13.83 -3.33 13.29
N ILE A 108 14.07 -4.58 13.65
CA ILE A 108 14.94 -5.49 12.91
C ILE A 108 14.02 -6.38 12.05
N ILE A 109 14.16 -6.25 10.73
CA ILE A 109 13.23 -6.83 9.77
C ILE A 109 13.99 -7.60 8.71
N ASP A 110 13.55 -8.81 8.42
CA ASP A 110 13.87 -9.55 7.21
C ASP A 110 12.80 -9.20 6.15
N THR A 111 13.15 -8.29 5.25
CA THR A 111 12.23 -7.80 4.23
C THR A 111 11.97 -8.82 3.12
N GLU A 112 12.87 -9.78 2.91
CA GLU A 112 12.71 -10.82 1.87
C GLU A 112 11.70 -11.88 2.32
N ASN A 113 11.76 -12.27 3.60
CA ASN A 113 10.87 -13.28 4.16
C ASN A 113 9.66 -12.71 4.91
N GLY A 114 9.57 -11.39 5.03
CA GLY A 114 8.45 -10.73 5.71
C GLY A 114 8.41 -10.98 7.22
N ILE A 115 9.58 -11.18 7.85
CA ILE A 115 9.70 -11.49 9.29
C ILE A 115 10.16 -10.27 10.06
N VAL A 116 9.47 -9.97 11.15
CA VAL A 116 9.87 -8.94 12.11
C VAL A 116 10.55 -9.62 13.30
N HIS A 117 11.88 -9.57 13.35
CA HIS A 117 12.67 -10.19 14.41
C HIS A 117 12.43 -9.51 15.76
N ARG A 118 12.44 -8.17 15.76
CA ARG A 118 12.17 -7.35 16.94
C ARG A 118 11.61 -6.00 16.53
N MET A 119 10.76 -5.44 17.40
CA MET A 119 10.18 -4.13 17.21
C MET A 119 10.33 -3.30 18.50
N PRO A 120 10.81 -2.03 18.42
CA PRO A 120 10.88 -1.17 19.59
C PRO A 120 9.49 -0.99 20.24
N PHE A 121 9.45 -0.97 21.54
CA PHE A 121 8.23 -0.74 22.35
C PHE A 121 7.22 -1.90 22.41
N TYR A 122 7.33 -2.93 21.53
CA TYR A 122 6.47 -4.09 21.53
C TYR A 122 7.30 -5.34 21.90
N GLU A 123 7.34 -5.67 23.19
CA GLU A 123 8.20 -6.73 23.74
C GLU A 123 7.74 -8.15 23.34
N ASP A 124 6.48 -8.27 22.93
CA ASP A 124 5.89 -9.51 22.43
C ASP A 124 6.34 -9.87 21.02
N VAL A 125 6.97 -8.93 20.29
CA VAL A 125 7.46 -9.18 18.93
C VAL A 125 8.80 -9.90 18.97
N LYS A 126 8.75 -11.19 18.60
CA LYS A 126 9.92 -12.05 18.41
C LYS A 126 9.66 -12.97 17.22
N GLU A 127 10.50 -12.88 16.18
CA GLU A 127 10.39 -13.71 14.97
C GLU A 127 8.95 -13.74 14.41
N MET A 128 8.29 -12.58 14.36
CA MET A 128 6.90 -12.46 13.94
C MET A 128 6.79 -12.56 12.41
N PRO A 129 6.11 -13.59 11.85
CA PRO A 129 5.97 -13.79 10.41
C PRO A 129 4.84 -12.92 9.85
N LEU A 130 4.97 -11.60 9.98
CA LEU A 130 3.92 -10.62 9.68
C LEU A 130 3.48 -10.67 8.21
N GLY A 131 4.46 -10.81 7.29
CA GLY A 131 4.19 -10.86 5.85
C GLY A 131 3.34 -12.06 5.49
N GLU A 132 3.83 -13.26 5.81
CA GLU A 132 3.15 -14.52 5.53
C GLU A 132 1.76 -14.59 6.18
N ALA A 133 1.65 -14.17 7.44
CA ALA A 133 0.38 -14.23 8.17
C ALA A 133 -0.69 -13.34 7.52
N LEU A 134 -0.34 -12.10 7.14
CA LEU A 134 -1.28 -11.20 6.47
C LEU A 134 -1.57 -11.62 5.03
N GLU A 135 -0.58 -12.14 4.29
CA GLU A 135 -0.78 -12.63 2.94
C GLU A 135 -1.73 -13.84 2.92
N ASN A 136 -1.54 -14.80 3.84
CA ASN A 136 -2.44 -15.95 4.01
C ASN A 136 -3.83 -15.51 4.43
N HIS A 137 -3.94 -14.48 5.26
CA HIS A 137 -5.21 -14.00 5.78
C HIS A 137 -6.02 -13.22 4.74
N THR A 138 -5.35 -12.35 3.96
CA THR A 138 -6.01 -11.41 3.05
C THR A 138 -6.06 -11.91 1.60
N GLY A 139 -5.19 -12.84 1.23
CA GLY A 139 -5.07 -13.36 -0.13
C GLY A 139 -4.40 -12.42 -1.13
N VAL A 140 -3.78 -11.32 -0.66
CA VAL A 140 -3.03 -10.40 -1.53
C VAL A 140 -1.55 -10.32 -1.09
N PRO A 141 -0.62 -10.04 -2.02
CA PRO A 141 0.81 -9.90 -1.69
C PRO A 141 1.07 -8.85 -0.62
N VAL A 142 1.97 -9.17 0.32
CA VAL A 142 2.34 -8.30 1.44
C VAL A 142 3.84 -7.97 1.39
N TYR A 143 4.16 -6.69 1.42
CA TYR A 143 5.54 -6.20 1.40
C TYR A 143 5.84 -5.44 2.69
N ILE A 144 6.96 -5.76 3.34
CA ILE A 144 7.37 -5.10 4.59
C ILE A 144 8.67 -4.36 4.36
N GLN A 145 8.76 -3.14 4.90
CA GLN A 145 9.96 -2.33 4.84
C GLN A 145 10.20 -1.60 6.16
N HIS A 146 11.48 -1.37 6.47
CA HIS A 146 11.85 -0.51 7.57
C HIS A 146 11.41 0.94 7.29
N ASP A 147 10.81 1.61 8.27
CA ASP A 147 10.23 2.94 8.11
C ASP A 147 11.24 4.00 7.62
N ILE A 148 12.46 4.03 8.21
CA ILE A 148 13.52 4.96 7.78
C ILE A 148 13.95 4.69 6.33
N SER A 149 14.10 3.42 5.94
CA SER A 149 14.44 3.05 4.57
C SER A 149 13.36 3.47 3.58
N ALA A 150 12.10 3.27 3.94
CA ALA A 150 10.96 3.70 3.13
C ALA A 150 10.91 5.23 2.98
N TRP A 151 11.16 5.98 4.05
CA TRP A 151 11.24 7.45 4.02
C TRP A 151 12.41 7.94 3.15
N THR A 152 13.58 7.35 3.31
CA THR A 152 14.76 7.68 2.49
C THR A 152 14.49 7.46 1.02
N MET A 153 13.86 6.33 0.68
CA MET A 153 13.48 6.03 -0.71
C MET A 153 12.43 7.01 -1.24
N ALA A 154 11.42 7.33 -0.44
CA ALA A 154 10.40 8.31 -0.83
C ALA A 154 11.00 9.70 -1.06
N GLU A 155 11.92 10.13 -0.21
CA GLU A 155 12.62 11.42 -0.37
C GLU A 155 13.51 11.42 -1.61
N ALA A 156 14.21 10.33 -1.91
CA ALA A 156 15.05 10.22 -3.11
C ALA A 156 14.23 10.23 -4.41
N LEU A 157 13.04 9.61 -4.40
CA LEU A 157 12.19 9.48 -5.60
C LEU A 157 11.27 10.69 -5.83
N PHE A 158 10.75 11.29 -4.77
CA PHE A 158 9.66 12.27 -4.83
C PHE A 158 9.97 13.56 -4.08
N GLY A 159 10.96 13.56 -3.18
CA GLY A 159 11.26 14.68 -2.29
C GLY A 159 12.27 15.68 -2.85
N ALA A 160 12.77 16.54 -1.96
CA ALA A 160 13.71 17.61 -2.29
C ALA A 160 15.10 17.08 -2.69
N SER A 161 15.46 15.87 -2.28
CA SER A 161 16.73 15.21 -2.64
C SER A 161 16.72 14.58 -4.04
N ARG A 162 15.63 14.69 -4.77
CA ARG A 162 15.50 14.16 -6.14
C ARG A 162 16.54 14.77 -7.06
N GLY A 163 17.46 13.94 -7.54
CA GLY A 163 18.57 14.38 -8.42
C GLY A 163 19.86 14.76 -7.68
N ALA A 164 19.91 14.67 -6.35
CA ALA A 164 21.15 14.72 -5.62
C ALA A 164 22.02 13.51 -6.04
N ARG A 165 23.26 13.79 -6.43
CA ARG A 165 24.29 12.78 -6.73
C ARG A 165 25.37 12.93 -5.67
N ASP A 166 25.82 11.82 -5.12
CA ASP A 166 27.03 11.77 -4.28
C ASP A 166 28.27 12.19 -5.08
#